data_96f4005908ec63af387fc7266333eeef
#
_entry.id   96f4005908ec63af387fc7266333eeef
#
_cell.length_a   1.000
_cell.length_b   1.000
_cell.length_c   1.000
_cell.angle_alpha   90.00
_cell.angle_beta   90.00
_cell.angle_gamma   90.00
#
_symmetry.space_group_name_H-M   'P 1'
#
loop_
_entity.id
_entity.type
_entity.pdbx_description
1 polymer ?
#
loop_
_entity_poly.entity_id
_entity_poly.type
_entity_poly.pdbx_seq_one_letter_code
_entity_poly.pdbx_strand_id
1 'polypeptide(L)'
;MKYFIFPVLLAAPALAGFPQTTQRVALSYGQQEAVIVFTTDGSAITKAKAHCDCTDLENAGTRLIATVDTSQFEGRVSKTIDATTADGKTTRLTMQFDVPPAIVLSARSLQWKVGSKPTPKVLSITIPKGSPVKGVRDAGLSGEAFDYRPKIITKGREYRVTVTPVSTEKPILNRLVIKTDSSDPRYAQQIIYLQVRK
;
A
#
# COMPACT_ATOMS: atom_id res chain seq x y z
N MET A 1 -66.24 31.45 -9.11
CA MET A 1 -65.30 30.92 -8.09
C MET A 1 -64.18 30.17 -8.83
N LYS A 2 -62.93 30.75 -8.83
CA LYS A 2 -61.77 30.10 -9.44
C LYS A 2 -60.96 29.46 -8.32
N TYR A 3 -60.86 28.13 -8.32
CA TYR A 3 -60.00 27.41 -7.38
C TYR A 3 -58.56 27.42 -7.88
N PHE A 4 -57.68 28.12 -7.14
CA PHE A 4 -56.23 28.03 -7.33
C PHE A 4 -55.72 26.75 -6.62
N ILE A 5 -55.31 25.76 -7.39
CA ILE A 5 -54.58 24.58 -6.88
C ILE A 5 -53.11 24.98 -6.78
N PHE A 6 -52.59 25.16 -5.59
CA PHE A 6 -51.16 25.27 -5.33
C PHE A 6 -50.53 23.87 -5.44
N PRO A 7 -49.49 23.70 -6.26
CA PRO A 7 -48.74 22.45 -6.24
C PRO A 7 -47.96 22.35 -4.93
N VAL A 8 -48.28 21.36 -4.09
CA VAL A 8 -47.43 21.00 -2.96
C VAL A 8 -46.19 20.33 -3.53
N LEU A 9 -45.06 21.04 -3.56
CA LEU A 9 -43.75 20.47 -3.78
C LEU A 9 -43.45 19.57 -2.58
N LEU A 10 -43.65 18.27 -2.73
CA LEU A 10 -43.07 17.23 -1.83
C LEU A 10 -41.55 17.28 -2.06
N ALA A 11 -40.81 17.95 -1.17
CA ALA A 11 -39.39 17.80 -1.05
C ALA A 11 -39.10 16.33 -0.69
N ALA A 12 -38.55 15.56 -1.63
CA ALA A 12 -38.07 14.23 -1.31
C ALA A 12 -37.03 14.36 -0.17
N PRO A 13 -37.13 13.56 0.90
CA PRO A 13 -36.13 13.58 1.95
C PRO A 13 -34.77 13.24 1.31
N ALA A 14 -33.81 14.13 1.42
CA ALA A 14 -32.42 13.84 1.08
C ALA A 14 -32.05 12.63 1.93
N LEU A 15 -31.65 11.52 1.27
CA LEU A 15 -31.19 10.32 1.97
C LEU A 15 -29.95 10.69 2.75
N ALA A 16 -30.12 10.87 4.05
CA ALA A 16 -29.05 11.19 5.00
C ALA A 16 -27.94 10.16 4.89
N GLY A 17 -26.69 10.59 4.78
CA GLY A 17 -25.56 9.69 4.67
C GLY A 17 -24.24 10.36 4.31
N PHE A 18 -23.30 9.56 3.83
CA PHE A 18 -22.01 10.03 3.36
C PHE A 18 -22.05 10.20 1.83
N PRO A 19 -21.95 11.44 1.30
CA PRO A 19 -21.95 11.70 -0.14
C PRO A 19 -20.71 11.11 -0.83
N GLN A 20 -19.61 10.95 -0.09
CA GLN A 20 -18.39 10.30 -0.55
C GLN A 20 -18.01 9.18 0.39
N THR A 21 -18.09 7.94 -0.09
CA THR A 21 -17.74 6.75 0.69
C THR A 21 -16.30 6.28 0.46
N THR A 22 -15.60 6.86 -0.51
CA THR A 22 -14.20 6.57 -0.80
C THR A 22 -13.41 7.85 -0.89
N GLN A 23 -12.33 7.93 -0.11
CA GLN A 23 -11.38 9.03 -0.12
C GLN A 23 -9.98 8.51 -0.44
N ARG A 24 -9.20 9.30 -1.19
CA ARG A 24 -7.84 8.97 -1.58
C ARG A 24 -6.86 10.08 -1.20
N VAL A 25 -5.71 9.66 -0.64
CA VAL A 25 -4.59 10.55 -0.31
C VAL A 25 -3.30 9.97 -0.87
N ALA A 26 -2.50 10.83 -1.51
CA ALA A 26 -1.12 10.51 -1.87
C ALA A 26 -0.20 11.02 -0.76
N LEU A 27 0.69 10.16 -0.27
CA LEU A 27 1.62 10.51 0.80
C LEU A 27 2.97 10.93 0.21
N SER A 28 3.66 11.77 0.97
CA SER A 28 5.05 12.11 0.70
C SER A 28 6.01 11.08 1.32
N TYR A 29 7.25 11.03 0.84
CA TYR A 29 8.30 10.24 1.50
C TYR A 29 8.46 10.64 2.97
N GLY A 30 8.57 9.64 3.84
CA GLY A 30 8.76 9.84 5.28
C GLY A 30 7.48 10.20 6.05
N GLN A 31 6.36 10.47 5.38
CA GLN A 31 5.09 10.70 6.04
C GLN A 31 4.60 9.39 6.66
N GLN A 32 4.42 9.38 7.98
CA GLN A 32 4.06 8.19 8.75
C GLN A 32 2.56 8.10 9.04
N GLU A 33 1.82 9.14 8.74
CA GLU A 33 0.37 9.20 8.97
C GLU A 33 -0.37 9.67 7.73
N ALA A 34 -1.53 9.07 7.49
CA ALA A 34 -2.53 9.53 6.54
C ALA A 34 -3.75 10.03 7.29
N VAL A 35 -4.11 11.31 7.14
CA VAL A 35 -5.33 11.87 7.71
C VAL A 35 -6.38 11.99 6.62
N ILE A 36 -7.54 11.39 6.85
CA ILE A 36 -8.68 11.36 5.92
C ILE A 36 -9.93 11.80 6.66
N VAL A 37 -10.70 12.69 6.04
CA VAL A 37 -11.93 13.23 6.63
C VAL A 37 -13.12 12.81 5.78
N PHE A 38 -14.09 12.13 6.39
CA PHE A 38 -15.39 11.87 5.81
C PHE A 38 -16.41 12.81 6.42
N THR A 39 -17.25 13.40 5.59
CA THR A 39 -18.29 14.33 6.02
C THR A 39 -19.66 13.77 5.62
N THR A 40 -20.63 13.85 6.52
CA THR A 40 -22.03 13.54 6.22
C THR A 40 -22.73 14.74 5.56
N ASP A 41 -23.90 14.51 5.04
CA ASP A 41 -24.81 15.53 4.49
C ASP A 41 -25.63 16.29 5.56
N GLY A 42 -25.15 16.32 6.80
CA GLY A 42 -25.78 16.96 7.94
C GLY A 42 -26.23 16.01 9.06
N SER A 43 -26.27 14.68 8.80
CA SER A 43 -26.58 13.71 9.84
C SER A 43 -25.42 13.53 10.81
N ALA A 44 -25.69 13.54 12.10
CA ALA A 44 -24.69 13.25 13.12
C ALA A 44 -24.21 11.79 13.04
N ILE A 45 -22.92 11.57 13.19
CA ILE A 45 -22.31 10.24 13.29
C ILE A 45 -22.45 9.79 14.74
N THR A 46 -23.09 8.65 14.98
CA THR A 46 -23.34 8.09 16.32
C THR A 46 -22.33 7.02 16.70
N LYS A 47 -21.77 6.32 15.70
CA LYS A 47 -20.79 5.23 15.90
C LYS A 47 -19.85 5.13 14.72
N ALA A 48 -18.59 4.84 15.00
CA ALA A 48 -17.61 4.50 13.97
C ALA A 48 -16.71 3.35 14.48
N LYS A 49 -16.31 2.46 13.56
CA LYS A 49 -15.42 1.33 13.85
C LYS A 49 -14.44 1.14 12.70
N ALA A 50 -13.14 1.25 12.97
CA ALA A 50 -12.11 0.86 12.04
C ALA A 50 -11.94 -0.67 12.01
N HIS A 51 -11.54 -1.20 10.83
CA HIS A 51 -11.23 -2.62 10.64
C HIS A 51 -9.72 -2.91 10.71
N CYS A 52 -8.92 -1.98 11.25
CA CYS A 52 -7.49 -2.10 11.44
C CYS A 52 -7.09 -1.34 12.71
N ASP A 53 -6.27 -1.96 13.55
CA ASP A 53 -5.69 -1.33 14.73
C ASP A 53 -4.69 -0.20 14.38
N CYS A 54 -4.35 -0.07 13.10
CA CYS A 54 -3.54 1.01 12.55
C CYS A 54 -4.32 2.33 12.32
N THR A 55 -5.58 2.42 12.74
CA THR A 55 -6.46 3.56 12.44
C THR A 55 -7.11 4.09 13.70
N ASP A 56 -6.80 5.32 14.03
CA ASP A 56 -7.48 6.09 15.07
C ASP A 56 -8.64 6.89 14.46
N LEU A 57 -9.76 6.98 15.20
CA LEU A 57 -10.98 7.66 14.77
C LEU A 57 -11.36 8.75 15.76
N GLU A 58 -11.60 9.95 15.23
CA GLU A 58 -12.20 11.06 15.96
C GLU A 58 -13.56 11.39 15.34
N ASN A 59 -14.62 11.34 16.15
CA ASN A 59 -15.97 11.72 15.74
C ASN A 59 -16.24 13.17 16.13
N ALA A 60 -16.31 14.05 15.15
CA ALA A 60 -16.61 15.47 15.29
C ALA A 60 -18.03 15.82 14.79
N GLY A 61 -19.04 15.04 15.22
CA GLY A 61 -20.45 15.24 14.89
C GLY A 61 -20.78 14.80 13.46
N THR A 62 -20.73 15.71 12.49
CA THR A 62 -20.97 15.42 11.06
C THR A 62 -19.69 15.07 10.30
N ARG A 63 -18.56 15.05 10.98
CA ARG A 63 -17.24 14.73 10.39
C ARG A 63 -16.61 13.57 11.14
N LEU A 64 -16.08 12.59 10.40
CA LEU A 64 -15.26 11.51 10.91
C LEU A 64 -13.84 11.73 10.42
N ILE A 65 -12.92 11.96 11.34
CA ILE A 65 -11.49 12.11 11.06
C ILE A 65 -10.84 10.75 11.35
N ALA A 66 -10.17 10.19 10.34
CA ALA A 66 -9.43 8.96 10.45
C ALA A 66 -7.94 9.22 10.25
N THR A 67 -7.14 8.91 11.25
CA THR A 67 -5.68 8.96 11.21
C THR A 67 -5.15 7.54 11.12
N VAL A 68 -4.44 7.24 10.02
CA VAL A 68 -3.89 5.91 9.76
C VAL A 68 -2.38 5.94 9.93
N ASP A 69 -1.84 5.10 10.82
CA ASP A 69 -0.39 4.84 10.86
C ASP A 69 0.03 4.09 9.59
N THR A 70 0.87 4.72 8.80
CA THR A 70 1.36 4.21 7.53
C THR A 70 2.77 3.65 7.60
N SER A 71 3.38 3.60 8.79
CA SER A 71 4.77 3.19 9.02
C SER A 71 5.09 1.76 8.56
N GLN A 72 4.06 0.91 8.43
CA GLN A 72 4.20 -0.50 8.00
C GLN A 72 3.81 -0.73 6.54
N PHE A 73 3.43 0.32 5.79
CA PHE A 73 2.90 0.16 4.43
C PHE A 73 3.82 0.73 3.37
N GLU A 74 3.73 0.15 2.18
CA GLU A 74 4.36 0.61 0.95
C GLU A 74 3.41 0.35 -0.24
N GLY A 75 3.38 1.27 -1.20
CA GLY A 75 2.50 1.19 -2.36
C GLY A 75 1.07 1.58 -2.05
N ARG A 76 0.13 1.05 -2.83
CA ARG A 76 -1.30 1.34 -2.66
C ARG A 76 -1.91 0.51 -1.57
N VAL A 77 -2.53 1.18 -0.61
CA VAL A 77 -3.21 0.56 0.54
C VAL A 77 -4.67 1.00 0.59
N SER A 78 -5.55 0.08 0.97
CA SER A 78 -6.97 0.35 1.21
C SER A 78 -7.35 -0.13 2.60
N LYS A 79 -8.04 0.72 3.37
CA LYS A 79 -8.58 0.42 4.71
C LYS A 79 -10.04 0.81 4.75
N THR A 80 -10.81 0.20 5.63
CA THR A 80 -12.26 0.46 5.75
C THR A 80 -12.65 0.81 7.17
N ILE A 81 -13.71 1.64 7.25
CA ILE A 81 -14.38 2.04 8.48
C ILE A 81 -15.87 1.80 8.27
N ASP A 82 -16.56 1.25 9.24
CA ASP A 82 -18.02 1.27 9.28
C ASP A 82 -18.48 2.44 10.16
N ALA A 83 -19.29 3.35 9.61
CA ALA A 83 -19.81 4.53 10.29
C ALA A 83 -21.33 4.50 10.28
N THR A 84 -21.95 4.74 11.46
CA THR A 84 -23.41 4.77 11.65
C THR A 84 -23.85 6.21 11.92
N THR A 85 -24.86 6.66 11.21
CA THR A 85 -25.50 7.97 11.36
C THR A 85 -26.73 7.90 12.28
N ALA A 86 -27.23 9.05 12.72
CA ALA A 86 -28.32 9.16 13.69
C ALA A 86 -29.65 8.51 13.23
N ASP A 87 -29.83 8.35 11.92
CA ASP A 87 -30.94 7.58 11.33
C ASP A 87 -30.77 6.05 11.42
N GLY A 88 -29.68 5.58 12.04
CA GLY A 88 -29.37 4.16 12.23
C GLY A 88 -28.71 3.50 11.02
N LYS A 89 -28.49 4.23 9.92
CA LYS A 89 -27.86 3.68 8.71
C LYS A 89 -26.35 3.53 8.92
N THR A 90 -25.83 2.33 8.65
CA THR A 90 -24.40 2.05 8.64
C THR A 90 -23.86 2.07 7.22
N THR A 91 -22.81 2.86 6.99
CA THR A 91 -22.13 3.01 5.70
C THR A 91 -20.68 2.56 5.84
N ARG A 92 -20.21 1.74 4.90
CA ARG A 92 -18.80 1.39 4.79
C ARG A 92 -18.04 2.47 4.03
N LEU A 93 -17.10 3.09 4.71
CA LEU A 93 -16.20 4.09 4.18
C LEU A 93 -14.85 3.45 3.82
N THR A 94 -14.29 3.84 2.70
CA THR A 94 -13.02 3.30 2.20
C THR A 94 -11.98 4.41 2.15
N MET A 95 -10.85 4.17 2.81
CA MET A 95 -9.66 5.00 2.74
C MET A 95 -8.67 4.37 1.78
N GLN A 96 -8.22 5.11 0.79
CA GLN A 96 -7.15 4.70 -0.12
C GLN A 96 -5.99 5.67 0.03
N PHE A 97 -4.78 5.14 0.21
CA PHE A 97 -3.58 5.96 0.25
C PHE A 97 -2.44 5.28 -0.50
N ASP A 98 -1.67 6.11 -1.21
CA ASP A 98 -0.51 5.68 -1.96
C ASP A 98 0.75 6.07 -1.18
N VAL A 99 1.43 5.08 -0.59
CA VAL A 99 2.71 5.25 0.10
C VAL A 99 3.83 5.09 -0.92
N PRO A 100 4.64 6.13 -1.19
CA PRO A 100 5.61 6.06 -2.27
C PRO A 100 6.70 5.02 -1.97
N PRO A 101 7.00 4.10 -2.92
CA PRO A 101 8.06 3.12 -2.73
C PRO A 101 9.43 3.81 -2.81
N ALA A 102 10.26 3.63 -1.78
CA ALA A 102 11.60 4.19 -1.78
C ALA A 102 12.54 3.47 -2.77
N ILE A 103 12.21 2.22 -3.11
CA ILE A 103 12.89 1.41 -4.10
C ILE A 103 11.85 0.73 -4.99
N VAL A 104 12.07 0.74 -6.29
CA VAL A 104 11.28 -0.01 -7.26
C VAL A 104 12.07 -1.23 -7.71
N LEU A 105 11.51 -2.42 -7.47
CA LEU A 105 12.04 -3.70 -7.90
C LEU A 105 11.31 -4.17 -9.15
N SER A 106 12.02 -4.71 -10.15
CA SER A 106 11.40 -5.28 -11.36
C SER A 106 10.57 -6.52 -11.07
N ALA A 107 10.85 -7.21 -9.94
CA ALA A 107 10.09 -8.36 -9.46
C ALA A 107 10.28 -8.55 -7.94
N ARG A 108 9.27 -9.06 -7.25
CA ARG A 108 9.38 -9.48 -5.85
C ARG A 108 9.63 -10.99 -5.70
N SER A 109 9.62 -11.72 -6.81
CA SER A 109 10.07 -13.11 -6.85
C SER A 109 10.69 -13.45 -8.20
N LEU A 110 11.71 -14.32 -8.19
CA LEU A 110 12.30 -14.93 -9.36
C LEU A 110 12.02 -16.44 -9.30
N GLN A 111 11.50 -17.00 -10.38
CA GLN A 111 11.00 -18.38 -10.38
C GLN A 111 11.60 -19.18 -11.52
N TRP A 112 11.97 -20.45 -11.25
CA TRP A 112 12.41 -21.44 -12.20
C TRP A 112 11.53 -22.69 -12.05
N LYS A 113 11.36 -23.42 -13.13
CA LYS A 113 10.63 -24.68 -13.11
C LYS A 113 11.57 -25.83 -12.70
N VAL A 114 11.10 -26.76 -11.86
CA VAL A 114 11.84 -27.99 -11.53
C VAL A 114 12.19 -28.75 -12.81
N GLY A 115 13.43 -29.19 -12.92
CA GLY A 115 13.98 -29.89 -14.08
C GLY A 115 14.30 -28.99 -15.29
N SER A 116 14.08 -27.67 -15.21
CA SER A 116 14.48 -26.75 -16.29
C SER A 116 15.99 -26.50 -16.26
N LYS A 117 16.54 -25.98 -17.37
CA LYS A 117 17.92 -25.48 -17.36
C LYS A 117 18.06 -24.33 -16.37
N PRO A 118 19.12 -24.31 -15.51
CA PRO A 118 19.39 -23.21 -14.60
C PRO A 118 19.85 -21.96 -15.37
N THR A 119 18.90 -21.15 -15.85
CA THR A 119 19.18 -19.93 -16.61
C THR A 119 19.25 -18.72 -15.69
N PRO A 120 20.17 -17.76 -15.92
CA PRO A 120 20.24 -16.54 -15.15
C PRO A 120 18.99 -15.67 -15.35
N LYS A 121 18.52 -15.02 -14.27
CA LYS A 121 17.49 -13.99 -14.30
C LYS A 121 18.02 -12.71 -13.69
N VAL A 122 17.56 -11.57 -14.20
CA VAL A 122 18.01 -10.26 -13.77
C VAL A 122 16.91 -9.57 -12.97
N LEU A 123 17.27 -9.15 -11.76
CA LEU A 123 16.49 -8.23 -10.95
C LEU A 123 17.03 -6.82 -11.15
N SER A 124 16.21 -5.90 -11.60
CA SER A 124 16.53 -4.46 -11.63
C SER A 124 15.99 -3.78 -10.37
N ILE A 125 16.81 -2.89 -9.83
CA ILE A 125 16.53 -2.08 -8.64
C ILE A 125 16.66 -0.63 -9.05
N THR A 126 15.60 0.15 -8.93
CA THR A 126 15.59 1.59 -9.24
C THR A 126 15.26 2.38 -7.99
N ILE A 127 16.05 3.41 -7.71
CA ILE A 127 15.79 4.38 -6.65
C ILE A 127 15.15 5.61 -7.29
N PRO A 128 13.85 5.90 -7.00
CA PRO A 128 13.15 7.03 -7.58
C PRO A 128 13.77 8.38 -7.17
N LYS A 129 13.60 9.40 -8.01
CA LYS A 129 14.00 10.77 -7.65
C LYS A 129 13.20 11.23 -6.42
N GLY A 130 13.87 11.84 -5.45
CA GLY A 130 13.23 12.27 -4.20
C GLY A 130 13.16 11.20 -3.12
N SER A 131 13.50 9.94 -3.43
CA SER A 131 13.56 8.87 -2.44
C SER A 131 14.47 9.23 -1.25
N PRO A 132 14.10 8.85 -0.02
CA PRO A 132 14.98 8.94 1.15
C PRO A 132 16.17 7.97 1.06
N VAL A 133 16.05 6.89 0.31
CA VAL A 133 17.14 5.96 -0.01
C VAL A 133 18.09 6.62 -1.02
N LYS A 134 19.41 6.59 -0.76
CA LYS A 134 20.45 7.12 -1.64
C LYS A 134 21.30 6.03 -2.28
N GLY A 135 21.21 4.80 -1.77
CA GLY A 135 21.97 3.69 -2.30
C GLY A 135 21.59 2.32 -1.76
N VAL A 136 22.00 1.30 -2.49
CA VAL A 136 22.05 -0.08 -2.03
C VAL A 136 23.41 -0.30 -1.37
N ARG A 137 23.43 -0.75 -0.12
CA ARG A 137 24.65 -1.03 0.65
C ARG A 137 25.14 -2.44 0.40
N ASP A 138 24.20 -3.40 0.36
CA ASP A 138 24.53 -4.81 0.31
C ASP A 138 23.39 -5.61 -0.35
N ALA A 139 23.77 -6.75 -0.91
CA ALA A 139 22.84 -7.77 -1.39
C ALA A 139 23.36 -9.13 -0.96
N GLY A 140 22.57 -9.93 -0.27
CA GLY A 140 22.96 -11.22 0.25
C GLY A 140 21.88 -12.29 0.11
N LEU A 141 22.31 -13.55 -0.05
CA LEU A 141 21.44 -14.72 -0.08
C LEU A 141 21.28 -15.33 1.32
N SER A 142 20.13 -15.94 1.58
CA SER A 142 19.89 -16.68 2.83
C SER A 142 20.45 -18.12 2.81
N GLY A 143 21.17 -18.52 1.75
CA GLY A 143 21.77 -19.87 1.60
C GLY A 143 22.44 -20.02 0.24
N GLU A 144 23.06 -21.19 0.00
CA GLU A 144 23.97 -21.47 -1.13
C GLU A 144 23.26 -22.04 -2.38
N ALA A 145 21.94 -22.13 -2.38
CA ALA A 145 21.20 -22.76 -3.49
C ALA A 145 21.12 -21.90 -4.76
N PHE A 146 21.59 -20.66 -4.71
CA PHE A 146 21.64 -19.73 -5.83
C PHE A 146 22.97 -18.98 -5.84
N ASP A 147 23.47 -18.69 -7.03
CA ASP A 147 24.52 -17.69 -7.25
C ASP A 147 23.89 -16.34 -7.53
N TYR A 148 24.55 -15.26 -7.11
CA TYR A 148 24.15 -13.91 -7.45
C TYR A 148 25.34 -13.01 -7.79
N ARG A 149 25.12 -12.08 -8.71
CA ARG A 149 26.13 -11.12 -9.14
C ARG A 149 25.52 -9.70 -9.17
N PRO A 150 25.81 -8.85 -8.17
CA PRO A 150 25.38 -7.47 -8.17
C PRO A 150 26.19 -6.64 -9.17
N LYS A 151 25.54 -5.66 -9.82
CA LYS A 151 26.16 -4.68 -10.71
C LYS A 151 25.55 -3.31 -10.48
N ILE A 152 26.37 -2.31 -10.26
CA ILE A 152 25.95 -0.91 -10.24
C ILE A 152 25.86 -0.45 -11.71
N ILE A 153 24.69 0.04 -12.12
CA ILE A 153 24.48 0.62 -13.45
C ILE A 153 24.64 2.13 -13.37
N THR A 154 23.93 2.77 -12.43
CA THR A 154 24.05 4.19 -12.13
C THR A 154 24.09 4.34 -10.61
N LYS A 155 25.19 4.82 -10.06
CA LYS A 155 25.39 4.99 -8.60
C LYS A 155 24.23 5.82 -8.00
N GLY A 156 23.65 5.31 -6.94
CA GLY A 156 22.52 5.94 -6.24
C GLY A 156 21.18 5.90 -6.99
N ARG A 157 21.09 5.24 -8.16
CA ARG A 157 19.88 5.27 -8.99
C ARG A 157 19.46 3.91 -9.52
N GLU A 158 20.37 3.16 -10.11
CA GLU A 158 20.05 1.91 -10.78
C GLU A 158 21.10 0.84 -10.46
N TYR A 159 20.61 -0.31 -10.05
CA TYR A 159 21.39 -1.50 -9.76
C TYR A 159 20.74 -2.72 -10.43
N ARG A 160 21.54 -3.72 -10.74
CA ARG A 160 21.05 -5.02 -11.24
C ARG A 160 21.69 -6.14 -10.43
N VAL A 161 20.90 -7.18 -10.18
CA VAL A 161 21.39 -8.41 -9.58
C VAL A 161 21.03 -9.55 -10.52
N THR A 162 22.03 -10.20 -11.07
CA THR A 162 21.84 -11.44 -11.83
C THR A 162 21.82 -12.60 -10.84
N VAL A 163 20.78 -13.42 -10.88
CA VAL A 163 20.58 -14.58 -9.99
C VAL A 163 20.46 -15.84 -10.84
N THR A 164 21.17 -16.90 -10.45
CA THR A 164 21.16 -18.19 -11.14
C THR A 164 21.01 -19.29 -10.10
N PRO A 165 20.06 -20.24 -10.22
CA PRO A 165 20.01 -21.39 -9.34
C PRO A 165 21.22 -22.31 -9.59
N VAL A 166 21.82 -22.85 -8.55
CA VAL A 166 22.89 -23.86 -8.64
C VAL A 166 22.35 -25.16 -9.27
N SER A 167 21.11 -25.51 -8.89
CA SER A 167 20.37 -26.63 -9.46
C SER A 167 18.88 -26.32 -9.51
N THR A 168 18.17 -26.94 -10.46
CA THR A 168 16.70 -26.90 -10.57
C THR A 168 16.06 -28.28 -10.39
N GLU A 169 16.79 -29.33 -10.03
CA GLU A 169 16.29 -30.69 -9.93
C GLU A 169 15.21 -30.87 -8.86
N LYS A 170 15.25 -30.07 -7.80
CA LYS A 170 14.33 -30.14 -6.66
C LYS A 170 13.70 -28.78 -6.38
N PRO A 171 12.50 -28.74 -5.77
CA PRO A 171 11.93 -27.50 -5.28
C PRO A 171 12.86 -26.83 -4.26
N ILE A 172 13.05 -25.53 -4.41
CA ILE A 172 13.89 -24.70 -3.53
C ILE A 172 13.14 -23.39 -3.26
N LEU A 173 13.20 -22.92 -2.02
CA LEU A 173 12.80 -21.58 -1.61
C LEU A 173 13.96 -20.90 -0.90
N ASN A 174 14.40 -19.77 -1.42
CA ASN A 174 15.45 -18.96 -0.81
C ASN A 174 15.07 -17.47 -0.87
N ARG A 175 15.85 -16.61 -0.25
CA ARG A 175 15.63 -15.16 -0.22
C ARG A 175 16.90 -14.42 -0.62
N LEU A 176 16.74 -13.44 -1.49
CA LEU A 176 17.73 -12.39 -1.73
C LEU A 176 17.31 -11.16 -0.92
N VAL A 177 18.17 -10.71 -0.04
CA VAL A 177 17.97 -9.54 0.81
C VAL A 177 18.78 -8.38 0.24
N ILE A 178 18.11 -7.30 -0.11
CA ILE A 178 18.74 -6.05 -0.54
C ILE A 178 18.70 -5.09 0.65
N LYS A 179 19.86 -4.65 1.13
CA LYS A 179 19.98 -3.66 2.21
C LYS A 179 20.29 -2.29 1.61
N THR A 180 19.64 -1.27 2.16
CA THR A 180 19.80 0.13 1.73
C THR A 180 20.57 0.93 2.76
N ASP A 181 20.79 2.20 2.48
CA ASP A 181 21.37 3.18 3.40
C ASP A 181 20.30 3.89 4.26
N SER A 182 19.02 3.55 4.13
CA SER A 182 17.94 4.16 4.92
C SER A 182 17.97 3.69 6.37
N SER A 183 17.74 4.61 7.28
CA SER A 183 17.47 4.32 8.70
C SER A 183 15.98 4.03 8.96
N ASP A 184 15.07 4.35 8.04
CA ASP A 184 13.66 4.02 8.13
C ASP A 184 13.47 2.51 7.93
N PRO A 185 12.90 1.77 8.92
CA PRO A 185 12.72 0.32 8.84
C PRO A 185 11.97 -0.15 7.60
N ARG A 186 11.01 0.66 7.07
CA ARG A 186 10.27 0.35 5.83
C ARG A 186 11.18 0.18 4.63
N TYR A 187 12.26 0.93 4.61
CA TYR A 187 13.15 1.04 3.45
C TYR A 187 14.53 0.41 3.68
N ALA A 188 14.85 0.05 4.94
CA ALA A 188 16.15 -0.48 5.31
C ALA A 188 16.52 -1.76 4.56
N GLN A 189 15.52 -2.60 4.27
CA GLN A 189 15.73 -3.83 3.51
C GLN A 189 14.53 -4.20 2.64
N GLN A 190 14.82 -4.88 1.53
CA GLN A 190 13.83 -5.48 0.65
C GLN A 190 14.13 -6.96 0.47
N ILE A 191 13.08 -7.79 0.50
CA ILE A 191 13.20 -9.24 0.35
C ILE A 191 12.63 -9.65 -1.00
N ILE A 192 13.41 -10.43 -1.74
CA ILE A 192 13.03 -11.04 -3.01
C ILE A 192 13.05 -12.55 -2.85
N TYR A 193 11.96 -13.22 -3.17
CA TYR A 193 11.87 -14.66 -3.10
C TYR A 193 12.43 -15.32 -4.34
N LEU A 194 13.31 -16.30 -4.13
CA LEU A 194 13.93 -17.12 -5.17
C LEU A 194 13.35 -18.52 -5.09
N GLN A 195 12.70 -18.97 -6.16
CA GLN A 195 11.92 -20.21 -6.11
C GLN A 195 12.23 -21.12 -7.30
N VAL A 196 12.57 -22.38 -7.02
CA VAL A 196 12.45 -23.48 -7.98
C VAL A 196 11.19 -24.25 -7.61
N ARG A 197 10.20 -24.30 -8.50
CA ARG A 197 8.88 -24.90 -8.23
C ARG A 197 8.37 -25.75 -9.40
N LYS A 198 7.45 -26.66 -9.10
CA LYS A 198 6.76 -27.51 -10.10
C LYS A 198 5.97 -26.68 -11.12
#